data_060eddf769281d5bc8bbec2a368858a8
#
_entry.id   060eddf769281d5bc8bbec2a368858a8
#
_cell.length_a   1.000
_cell.length_b   1.000
_cell.length_c   1.000
_cell.angle_alpha   90.00
_cell.angle_beta   90.00
_cell.angle_gamma   90.00
#
_symmetry.space_group_name_H-M   'P 1'
#
loop_
_entity.id
_entity.type
_entity.pdbx_description
1 polymer ?
#
loop_
_entity_poly.entity_id
_entity_poly.type
_entity_poly.pdbx_seq_one_letter_code
_entity_poly.pdbx_strand_id
1 'polypeptide(L)'
;MSTDTIADTGEAITVVEPLIPEEASKYRPPLNDLAVDLASQSSALRSSLPEGIRAPLADLVRSMNCYYSNLIEGHNTHPIDIERALNKDFSADAEKRNLQLEAVAHIEVQRWIDTGGLTDHPLAPDSMREIHRRFCQNLPPELLVVHRPNGTELPIVPGEFRTDFVQVGKHVAPSPGAVPRLLAHMRKMYGLQGRSGAIIATACAHHRLVWVHPFVDLNGRVSRMVAHAMLRDTVGSDGLWSAARGLARRDAEYKQRLMAADEPRHGGADGRGNLSEQRLAEFATFFLDACIDQVRFMDSLMQPQRLRERIMVWCKGEMAKGALAKGADIVMREALMSGEVERGALPGLLGVSDRQARKVTAELLAMGALKSATQRAPLRLSFPARLASDWMPGLFPEW
;
A
#
# COMPACT_ATOMS: atom_id res chain seq x y z
N MET A 1 2.56 -1.47 42.29
CA MET A 1 2.44 -1.79 40.86
C MET A 1 3.44 -2.90 40.63
N SER A 2 2.97 -4.13 40.42
CA SER A 2 3.84 -5.26 40.04
C SER A 2 4.39 -4.95 38.65
N THR A 3 5.71 -4.80 38.52
CA THR A 3 6.37 -4.78 37.22
C THR A 3 6.35 -6.21 36.72
N ASP A 4 5.26 -6.60 36.06
CA ASP A 4 5.23 -7.85 35.33
C ASP A 4 6.38 -7.82 34.33
N THR A 5 7.42 -8.59 34.61
CA THR A 5 8.60 -8.70 33.75
C THR A 5 8.15 -9.35 32.46
N ILE A 6 8.29 -8.64 31.30
CA ILE A 6 7.97 -9.18 29.98
C ILE A 6 8.78 -10.44 29.76
N ALA A 7 8.11 -11.55 29.45
CA ALA A 7 8.75 -12.84 29.28
C ALA A 7 9.78 -12.83 28.12
N ASP A 8 11.02 -13.20 28.40
CA ASP A 8 12.12 -13.33 27.44
C ASP A 8 12.79 -14.70 27.65
N THR A 9 12.75 -15.55 26.62
CA THR A 9 13.38 -16.89 26.65
C THR A 9 14.83 -16.86 26.20
N GLY A 10 15.38 -15.66 25.93
CA GLY A 10 16.81 -15.47 25.62
C GLY A 10 17.18 -15.85 24.18
N GLU A 11 16.25 -15.77 23.24
CA GLU A 11 16.52 -16.08 21.84
C GLU A 11 17.69 -15.25 21.30
N ALA A 12 18.65 -15.91 20.67
CA ALA A 12 19.75 -15.26 20.00
C ALA A 12 19.25 -14.56 18.70
N ILE A 13 19.98 -13.55 18.24
CA ILE A 13 19.65 -12.86 16.98
C ILE A 13 19.66 -13.80 15.77
N THR A 14 20.36 -14.93 15.84
CA THR A 14 20.43 -15.94 14.78
C THR A 14 19.08 -16.60 14.48
N VAL A 15 18.09 -16.50 15.36
CA VAL A 15 16.75 -17.10 15.14
C VAL A 15 16.03 -16.47 13.96
N VAL A 16 16.33 -15.19 13.63
CA VAL A 16 15.71 -14.46 12.52
C VAL A 16 16.60 -14.43 11.26
N GLU A 17 17.83 -14.95 11.37
CA GLU A 17 18.78 -14.99 10.25
C GLU A 17 18.62 -16.23 9.37
N PRO A 18 18.98 -16.13 8.05
CA PRO A 18 19.53 -14.93 7.41
C PRO A 18 18.49 -13.84 7.23
N LEU A 19 18.94 -12.58 7.34
CA LEU A 19 18.07 -11.42 7.07
C LEU A 19 18.00 -11.11 5.57
N ILE A 20 19.08 -11.38 4.84
CA ILE A 20 19.18 -11.19 3.39
C ILE A 20 20.18 -12.23 2.85
N PRO A 21 19.98 -12.76 1.63
CA PRO A 21 20.99 -13.63 1.01
C PRO A 21 22.36 -12.94 0.94
N GLU A 22 23.41 -13.64 1.32
CA GLU A 22 24.78 -13.10 1.33
C GLU A 22 25.23 -12.70 -0.09
N GLU A 23 26.17 -11.75 -0.20
CA GLU A 23 26.71 -11.31 -1.49
C GLU A 23 27.34 -12.44 -2.30
N ALA A 24 27.97 -13.40 -1.62
CA ALA A 24 28.57 -14.59 -2.25
C ALA A 24 27.54 -15.71 -2.52
N SER A 25 26.31 -15.55 -2.11
CA SER A 25 25.27 -16.56 -2.33
C SER A 25 24.88 -16.66 -3.80
N LYS A 26 24.67 -17.91 -4.28
CA LYS A 26 24.14 -18.16 -5.63
C LYS A 26 22.78 -17.54 -5.89
N TYR A 27 22.03 -17.17 -4.85
CA TYR A 27 20.72 -16.54 -4.94
C TYR A 27 20.81 -15.00 -5.13
N ARG A 28 21.98 -14.40 -4.86
CA ARG A 28 22.14 -12.93 -4.90
C ARG A 28 22.09 -12.37 -6.31
N PRO A 29 22.76 -12.90 -7.34
CA PRO A 29 22.74 -12.33 -8.69
C PRO A 29 21.33 -12.20 -9.28
N PRO A 30 20.45 -13.23 -9.28
CA PRO A 30 19.09 -13.06 -9.80
C PRO A 30 18.26 -12.01 -9.04
N LEU A 31 18.45 -11.88 -7.73
CA LEU A 31 17.77 -10.84 -6.94
C LEU A 31 18.27 -9.43 -7.28
N ASN A 32 19.57 -9.27 -7.56
CA ASN A 32 20.12 -8.01 -8.01
C ASN A 32 19.54 -7.59 -9.36
N ASP A 33 19.37 -8.53 -10.30
CA ASP A 33 18.75 -8.26 -11.61
C ASP A 33 17.29 -7.78 -11.42
N LEU A 34 16.50 -8.46 -10.60
CA LEU A 34 15.13 -8.04 -10.28
C LEU A 34 15.07 -6.67 -9.59
N ALA A 35 16.02 -6.37 -8.70
CA ALA A 35 16.09 -5.07 -8.04
C ALA A 35 16.37 -3.94 -9.02
N VAL A 36 17.27 -4.16 -9.99
CA VAL A 36 17.58 -3.20 -11.06
C VAL A 36 16.37 -3.01 -11.97
N ASP A 37 15.72 -4.11 -12.37
CA ASP A 37 14.52 -4.09 -13.20
C ASP A 37 13.39 -3.30 -12.53
N LEU A 38 13.11 -3.56 -11.25
CA LEU A 38 12.09 -2.85 -10.50
C LEU A 38 12.38 -1.35 -10.42
N ALA A 39 13.61 -0.98 -10.10
CA ALA A 39 14.02 0.43 -10.01
C ALA A 39 13.89 1.14 -11.35
N SER A 40 14.33 0.50 -12.44
CA SER A 40 14.25 1.04 -13.80
C SER A 40 12.81 1.24 -14.24
N GLN A 41 11.96 0.23 -14.08
CA GLN A 41 10.56 0.29 -14.52
C GLN A 41 9.73 1.27 -13.67
N SER A 42 9.95 1.33 -12.34
CA SER A 42 9.31 2.29 -11.45
C SER A 42 9.67 3.73 -11.83
N SER A 43 10.95 3.99 -12.12
CA SER A 43 11.42 5.30 -12.57
C SER A 43 10.84 5.68 -13.93
N ALA A 44 10.75 4.74 -14.88
CA ALA A 44 10.15 4.95 -16.19
C ALA A 44 8.66 5.33 -16.08
N LEU A 45 7.87 4.57 -15.29
CA LEU A 45 6.47 4.89 -15.02
C LEU A 45 6.32 6.31 -14.46
N ARG A 46 7.11 6.65 -13.43
CA ARG A 46 7.06 7.98 -12.83
C ARG A 46 7.36 9.08 -13.84
N SER A 47 8.38 8.89 -14.67
CA SER A 47 8.83 9.88 -15.66
C SER A 47 7.85 10.04 -16.83
N SER A 48 7.08 9.00 -17.16
CA SER A 48 6.07 9.04 -18.23
C SER A 48 4.83 9.85 -17.87
N LEU A 49 4.59 10.10 -16.58
CA LEU A 49 3.38 10.78 -16.11
C LEU A 49 3.57 12.28 -15.95
N PRO A 50 2.65 13.11 -16.48
CA PRO A 50 2.59 14.53 -16.18
C PRO A 50 2.50 14.79 -14.67
N GLU A 51 3.15 15.83 -14.19
CA GLU A 51 3.20 16.15 -12.75
C GLU A 51 1.80 16.32 -12.15
N GLY A 52 0.89 17.00 -12.86
CA GLY A 52 -0.49 17.22 -12.41
C GLY A 52 -1.34 15.95 -12.27
N ILE A 53 -0.89 14.82 -12.85
CA ILE A 53 -1.60 13.52 -12.78
C ILE A 53 -1.10 12.66 -11.63
N ARG A 54 0.15 12.81 -11.20
CA ARG A 54 0.78 11.93 -10.20
C ARG A 54 0.03 11.94 -8.87
N ALA A 55 -0.28 13.12 -8.34
CA ALA A 55 -0.96 13.23 -7.04
C ALA A 55 -2.38 12.64 -7.06
N PRO A 56 -3.27 12.95 -8.03
CA PRO A 56 -4.58 12.29 -8.14
C PRO A 56 -4.49 10.77 -8.33
N LEU A 57 -3.49 10.30 -9.08
CA LEU A 57 -3.27 8.87 -9.27
C LEU A 57 -2.82 8.21 -7.96
N ALA A 58 -1.91 8.83 -7.21
CA ALA A 58 -1.47 8.32 -5.91
C ALA A 58 -2.64 8.23 -4.91
N ASP A 59 -3.62 9.13 -4.96
CA ASP A 59 -4.85 9.05 -4.16
C ASP A 59 -5.67 7.79 -4.50
N LEU A 60 -5.84 7.48 -5.78
CA LEU A 60 -6.52 6.25 -6.21
C LEU A 60 -5.74 5.00 -5.81
N VAL A 61 -4.41 5.00 -6.02
CA VAL A 61 -3.54 3.88 -5.66
C VAL A 61 -3.55 3.62 -4.16
N ARG A 62 -3.67 4.66 -3.30
CA ARG A 62 -3.86 4.47 -1.85
C ARG A 62 -5.15 3.70 -1.55
N SER A 63 -6.25 4.06 -2.19
CA SER A 63 -7.52 3.33 -2.04
C SER A 63 -7.41 1.89 -2.54
N MET A 64 -6.71 1.67 -3.66
CA MET A 64 -6.40 0.34 -4.19
C MET A 64 -5.51 -0.45 -3.21
N ASN A 65 -4.45 0.14 -2.70
CA ASN A 65 -3.55 -0.50 -1.74
C ASN A 65 -4.28 -0.91 -0.47
N CYS A 66 -5.14 -0.03 0.06
CA CYS A 66 -6.00 -0.30 1.19
C CYS A 66 -6.92 -1.50 0.91
N TYR A 67 -7.66 -1.47 -0.20
CA TYR A 67 -8.57 -2.54 -0.59
C TYR A 67 -7.87 -3.91 -0.61
N TYR A 68 -6.75 -4.01 -1.35
CA TYR A 68 -6.04 -5.28 -1.49
C TYR A 68 -5.30 -5.72 -0.22
N SER A 69 -4.81 -4.77 0.59
CA SER A 69 -4.21 -5.08 1.88
C SER A 69 -5.23 -5.65 2.86
N ASN A 70 -6.44 -5.10 2.89
CA ASN A 70 -7.54 -5.60 3.70
C ASN A 70 -8.07 -6.95 3.17
N LEU A 71 -8.12 -7.13 1.85
CA LEU A 71 -8.53 -8.39 1.23
C LEU A 71 -7.63 -9.58 1.64
N ILE A 72 -6.31 -9.37 1.76
CA ILE A 72 -5.37 -10.39 2.27
C ILE A 72 -5.74 -10.84 3.69
N GLU A 73 -6.24 -9.92 4.51
CA GLU A 73 -6.70 -10.21 5.89
C GLU A 73 -8.13 -10.79 5.94
N GLY A 74 -8.79 -10.96 4.80
CA GLY A 74 -10.18 -11.44 4.71
C GLY A 74 -11.23 -10.34 4.81
N HIS A 75 -10.82 -9.07 4.88
CA HIS A 75 -11.72 -7.91 4.97
C HIS A 75 -12.02 -7.36 3.58
N ASN A 76 -13.19 -7.70 3.03
CA ASN A 76 -13.61 -7.28 1.69
C ASN A 76 -14.46 -6.00 1.75
N THR A 77 -13.82 -4.85 1.85
CA THR A 77 -14.49 -3.54 1.80
C THR A 77 -14.59 -3.07 0.36
N HIS A 78 -15.80 -2.93 -0.18
CA HIS A 78 -16.00 -2.50 -1.56
C HIS A 78 -15.34 -1.11 -1.82
N PRO A 79 -14.64 -0.88 -2.96
CA PRO A 79 -13.97 0.39 -3.24
C PRO A 79 -14.88 1.62 -3.19
N ILE A 80 -16.16 1.47 -3.57
CA ILE A 80 -17.16 2.54 -3.44
C ILE A 80 -17.44 2.87 -1.96
N ASP A 81 -17.47 1.85 -1.08
CA ASP A 81 -17.66 2.08 0.36
C ASP A 81 -16.43 2.71 1.00
N ILE A 82 -15.22 2.43 0.50
CA ILE A 82 -14.00 3.15 0.87
C ILE A 82 -14.11 4.62 0.46
N GLU A 83 -14.54 4.92 -0.77
CA GLU A 83 -14.73 6.28 -1.24
C GLU A 83 -15.79 7.04 -0.43
N ARG A 84 -16.91 6.40 -0.09
CA ARG A 84 -17.95 6.96 0.78
C ARG A 84 -17.39 7.28 2.17
N ALA A 85 -16.64 6.36 2.77
CA ALA A 85 -16.03 6.57 4.07
C ALA A 85 -15.03 7.74 4.10
N LEU A 86 -14.23 7.92 3.05
CA LEU A 86 -13.35 9.08 2.89
C LEU A 86 -14.11 10.40 2.82
N ASN A 87 -15.37 10.38 2.37
CA ASN A 87 -16.29 11.50 2.37
C ASN A 87 -17.14 11.57 3.65
N LYS A 88 -16.83 10.80 4.69
CA LYS A 88 -17.55 10.71 5.99
C LYS A 88 -18.98 10.17 5.87
N ASP A 89 -19.28 9.46 4.79
CA ASP A 89 -20.56 8.77 4.56
C ASP A 89 -20.41 7.29 4.99
N PHE A 90 -20.62 7.05 6.29
CA PHE A 90 -20.47 5.73 6.89
C PHE A 90 -21.78 4.95 6.85
N SER A 91 -21.68 3.62 6.74
CA SER A 91 -22.80 2.71 6.80
C SER A 91 -23.51 2.74 8.16
N ALA A 92 -24.83 2.60 8.16
CA ALA A 92 -25.61 2.36 9.37
C ALA A 92 -25.36 0.94 9.95
N ASP A 93 -25.00 -0.02 9.09
CA ASP A 93 -24.59 -1.36 9.49
C ASP A 93 -23.25 -1.32 10.20
N ALA A 94 -23.18 -1.92 11.40
CA ALA A 94 -22.00 -1.84 12.27
C ALA A 94 -20.77 -2.53 11.66
N GLU A 95 -20.95 -3.71 11.06
CA GLU A 95 -19.86 -4.48 10.45
C GLU A 95 -19.26 -3.72 9.25
N LYS A 96 -20.11 -3.25 8.36
CA LYS A 96 -19.68 -2.43 7.21
C LYS A 96 -19.00 -1.14 7.66
N ARG A 97 -19.56 -0.48 8.68
CA ARG A 97 -18.96 0.74 9.24
C ARG A 97 -17.57 0.47 9.81
N ASN A 98 -17.36 -0.64 10.52
CA ASN A 98 -16.08 -1.03 11.07
C ASN A 98 -15.04 -1.25 9.96
N LEU A 99 -15.39 -1.97 8.89
CA LEU A 99 -14.55 -2.14 7.70
C LEU A 99 -14.22 -0.79 7.04
N GLN A 100 -15.18 0.14 6.98
CA GLN A 100 -14.95 1.49 6.48
C GLN A 100 -13.98 2.30 7.36
N LEU A 101 -14.09 2.20 8.68
CA LEU A 101 -13.18 2.87 9.63
C LEU A 101 -11.76 2.33 9.51
N GLU A 102 -11.58 1.00 9.40
CA GLU A 102 -10.28 0.39 9.12
C GLU A 102 -9.68 0.87 7.79
N ALA A 103 -10.50 0.99 6.75
CA ALA A 103 -10.05 1.47 5.46
C ALA A 103 -9.59 2.95 5.52
N VAL A 104 -10.32 3.80 6.23
CA VAL A 104 -9.93 5.20 6.44
C VAL A 104 -8.60 5.27 7.20
N ALA A 105 -8.47 4.50 8.30
CA ALA A 105 -7.23 4.45 9.09
C ALA A 105 -6.04 4.03 8.22
N HIS A 106 -6.19 2.99 7.38
CA HIS A 106 -5.16 2.53 6.46
C HIS A 106 -4.72 3.63 5.47
N ILE A 107 -5.68 4.30 4.84
CA ILE A 107 -5.42 5.35 3.84
C ILE A 107 -4.76 6.58 4.49
N GLU A 108 -5.16 6.95 5.70
CA GLU A 108 -4.56 8.07 6.44
C GLU A 108 -3.11 7.78 6.83
N VAL A 109 -2.80 6.57 7.30
CA VAL A 109 -1.43 6.15 7.58
C VAL A 109 -0.58 6.18 6.32
N GLN A 110 -1.06 5.62 5.23
CA GLN A 110 -0.30 5.63 3.99
C GLN A 110 -0.10 7.06 3.47
N ARG A 111 -1.12 7.92 3.52
CA ARG A 111 -0.99 9.33 3.14
C ARG A 111 0.06 10.04 3.99
N TRP A 112 0.08 9.79 5.30
CA TRP A 112 1.10 10.35 6.19
C TRP A 112 2.51 9.89 5.80
N ILE A 113 2.71 8.62 5.46
CA ILE A 113 3.97 8.10 4.93
C ILE A 113 4.33 8.81 3.61
N ASP A 114 3.40 8.86 2.66
CA ASP A 114 3.61 9.42 1.32
C ASP A 114 3.96 10.92 1.34
N THR A 115 3.46 11.65 2.33
CA THR A 115 3.74 13.08 2.51
C THR A 115 4.98 13.38 3.36
N GLY A 116 5.80 12.35 3.66
CA GLY A 116 7.05 12.52 4.41
C GLY A 116 6.89 12.61 5.92
N GLY A 117 5.76 12.17 6.46
CA GLY A 117 5.52 12.15 7.90
C GLY A 117 6.40 11.15 8.64
N LEU A 118 6.83 10.08 7.98
CA LEU A 118 7.79 9.13 8.52
C LEU A 118 9.21 9.68 8.33
N THR A 119 9.82 10.14 9.41
CA THR A 119 11.11 10.86 9.37
C THR A 119 12.34 9.99 9.62
N ASP A 120 12.16 8.81 10.22
CA ASP A 120 13.22 7.81 10.39
C ASP A 120 13.01 6.63 9.43
N HIS A 121 14.01 5.77 9.36
CA HIS A 121 13.96 4.58 8.52
C HIS A 121 12.73 3.72 8.85
N PRO A 122 12.00 3.20 7.85
CA PRO A 122 10.75 2.47 8.08
C PRO A 122 10.86 1.27 9.03
N LEU A 123 12.05 0.62 9.09
CA LEU A 123 12.34 -0.49 10.01
C LEU A 123 12.86 -0.03 11.38
N ALA A 124 12.93 1.25 11.69
CA ALA A 124 13.20 1.66 13.05
C ALA A 124 12.05 1.20 13.98
N PRO A 125 12.33 0.64 15.17
CA PRO A 125 11.27 0.22 16.10
C PRO A 125 10.23 1.31 16.35
N ASP A 126 10.65 2.56 16.53
CA ASP A 126 9.74 3.69 16.75
C ASP A 126 8.92 4.04 15.51
N SER A 127 9.46 3.87 14.31
CA SER A 127 8.71 4.03 13.05
C SER A 127 7.57 3.01 12.95
N MET A 128 7.85 1.75 13.27
CA MET A 128 6.83 0.69 13.26
C MET A 128 5.77 0.91 14.34
N ARG A 129 6.18 1.34 15.54
CA ARG A 129 5.26 1.71 16.64
C ARG A 129 4.36 2.89 16.21
N GLU A 130 4.91 3.89 15.55
CA GLU A 130 4.15 5.05 15.08
C GLU A 130 3.16 4.67 13.96
N ILE A 131 3.56 3.81 13.00
CA ILE A 131 2.65 3.27 11.99
C ILE A 131 1.49 2.53 12.65
N HIS A 132 1.78 1.62 13.58
CA HIS A 132 0.77 0.87 14.31
C HIS A 132 -0.13 1.79 15.14
N ARG A 133 0.45 2.74 15.87
CA ARG A 133 -0.30 3.71 16.69
C ARG A 133 -1.29 4.50 15.85
N ARG A 134 -0.85 5.03 14.71
CA ARG A 134 -1.71 5.79 13.79
C ARG A 134 -2.81 4.94 13.19
N PHE A 135 -2.53 3.69 12.93
CA PHE A 135 -3.54 2.76 12.43
C PHE A 135 -4.65 2.54 13.46
N CYS A 136 -4.29 2.39 14.73
CA CYS A 136 -5.23 2.08 15.81
C CYS A 136 -5.96 3.31 16.38
N GLN A 137 -5.34 4.49 16.39
CA GLN A 137 -5.79 5.65 17.17
C GLN A 137 -7.21 6.12 16.88
N ASN A 138 -7.73 5.85 15.68
CA ASN A 138 -9.06 6.27 15.24
C ASN A 138 -10.04 5.09 15.14
N LEU A 139 -9.61 3.89 15.55
CA LEU A 139 -10.48 2.72 15.56
C LEU A 139 -11.30 2.69 16.87
N PRO A 140 -12.55 2.25 16.82
CA PRO A 140 -13.36 2.09 18.00
C PRO A 140 -12.85 0.95 18.90
N PRO A 141 -13.13 0.99 20.22
CA PRO A 141 -12.58 0.03 21.18
C PRO A 141 -12.84 -1.45 20.83
N GLU A 142 -13.97 -1.76 20.20
CA GLU A 142 -14.33 -3.11 19.77
C GLU A 142 -13.40 -3.67 18.69
N LEU A 143 -12.69 -2.83 17.94
CA LEU A 143 -11.68 -3.23 16.96
C LEU A 143 -10.26 -3.27 17.54
N LEU A 144 -10.11 -2.93 18.82
CA LEU A 144 -8.83 -2.92 19.55
C LEU A 144 -8.73 -4.09 20.54
N VAL A 145 -9.37 -5.20 20.24
CA VAL A 145 -9.36 -6.41 21.06
C VAL A 145 -9.22 -7.64 20.18
N VAL A 146 -8.33 -8.55 20.57
CA VAL A 146 -8.21 -9.89 19.97
C VAL A 146 -8.90 -10.90 20.89
N HIS A 147 -9.90 -11.59 20.38
CA HIS A 147 -10.56 -12.70 21.06
C HIS A 147 -9.78 -13.99 20.83
N ARG A 148 -9.26 -14.57 21.92
CA ARG A 148 -8.52 -15.84 21.86
C ARG A 148 -9.48 -17.05 21.87
N PRO A 149 -9.07 -18.20 21.31
CA PRO A 149 -9.90 -19.41 21.32
C PRO A 149 -10.29 -19.91 22.73
N ASN A 150 -9.51 -19.56 23.74
CA ASN A 150 -9.79 -19.89 25.16
C ASN A 150 -10.79 -18.94 25.83
N GLY A 151 -11.39 -18.00 25.09
CA GLY A 151 -12.35 -17.02 25.57
C GLY A 151 -11.74 -15.80 26.27
N THR A 152 -10.41 -15.70 26.37
CA THR A 152 -9.77 -14.50 26.91
C THR A 152 -9.62 -13.40 25.84
N GLU A 153 -9.70 -12.16 26.26
CA GLU A 153 -9.51 -10.99 25.44
C GLU A 153 -8.11 -10.43 25.65
N LEU A 154 -7.47 -10.05 24.54
CA LEU A 154 -6.17 -9.41 24.56
C LEU A 154 -6.30 -8.02 23.93
N PRO A 155 -6.08 -6.94 24.71
CA PRO A 155 -6.18 -5.59 24.19
C PRO A 155 -5.04 -5.27 23.23
N ILE A 156 -5.38 -4.59 22.13
CA ILE A 156 -4.42 -3.98 21.22
C ILE A 156 -4.11 -2.58 21.72
N VAL A 157 -2.90 -2.36 22.22
CA VAL A 157 -2.46 -1.06 22.70
C VAL A 157 -1.78 -0.31 21.53
N PRO A 158 -2.31 0.85 21.10
CA PRO A 158 -1.78 1.57 19.96
C PRO A 158 -0.29 1.92 20.08
N GLY A 159 0.54 1.36 19.20
CA GLY A 159 1.99 1.61 19.18
C GLY A 159 2.80 0.79 20.17
N GLU A 160 2.21 -0.11 20.95
CA GLU A 160 2.97 -0.94 21.88
C GLU A 160 3.25 -2.33 21.29
N PHE A 161 4.49 -2.79 21.48
CA PHE A 161 4.82 -4.18 21.17
C PHE A 161 4.10 -5.11 22.15
N ARG A 162 3.79 -6.31 21.67
CA ARG A 162 3.13 -7.32 22.48
C ARG A 162 3.95 -7.70 23.70
N THR A 163 3.27 -7.99 24.79
CA THR A 163 3.82 -8.52 26.03
C THR A 163 3.53 -10.02 26.20
N ASP A 164 2.66 -10.55 25.34
CA ASP A 164 2.20 -11.92 25.33
C ASP A 164 2.83 -12.77 24.24
N PHE A 165 2.90 -14.08 24.45
CA PHE A 165 3.22 -15.04 23.40
C PHE A 165 2.09 -15.10 22.38
N VAL A 166 2.46 -15.16 21.11
CA VAL A 166 1.51 -15.27 20.00
C VAL A 166 1.93 -16.41 19.06
N GLN A 167 0.92 -17.04 18.46
CA GLN A 167 1.09 -18.07 17.46
C GLN A 167 0.20 -17.73 16.26
N VAL A 168 0.76 -17.84 15.05
CA VAL A 168 0.05 -17.59 13.79
C VAL A 168 0.11 -18.85 12.95
N GLY A 169 -1.01 -19.55 12.87
CA GLY A 169 -1.04 -20.87 12.24
C GLY A 169 -0.11 -21.84 12.95
N LYS A 170 0.94 -22.31 12.26
CA LYS A 170 1.98 -23.20 12.83
C LYS A 170 3.21 -22.44 13.36
N HIS A 171 3.35 -21.17 13.05
CA HIS A 171 4.48 -20.36 13.48
C HIS A 171 4.28 -19.86 14.90
N VAL A 172 5.24 -20.17 15.78
CA VAL A 172 5.33 -19.62 17.14
C VAL A 172 6.32 -18.45 17.08
N ALA A 173 5.81 -17.25 17.28
CA ALA A 173 6.65 -16.05 17.26
C ALA A 173 7.63 -16.04 18.45
N PRO A 174 8.80 -15.36 18.33
CA PRO A 174 9.76 -15.21 19.43
C PRO A 174 9.11 -14.70 20.71
N SER A 175 9.76 -14.90 21.86
CA SER A 175 9.28 -14.35 23.12
C SER A 175 9.08 -12.82 23.05
N PRO A 176 8.12 -12.25 23.74
CA PRO A 176 7.83 -10.81 23.64
C PRO A 176 9.04 -9.95 24.06
N GLY A 177 9.84 -10.37 25.04
CA GLY A 177 11.06 -9.68 25.46
C GLY A 177 12.18 -9.70 24.41
N ALA A 178 12.15 -10.63 23.44
CA ALA A 178 13.11 -10.69 22.35
C ALA A 178 12.79 -9.67 21.22
N VAL A 179 11.53 -9.24 21.10
CA VAL A 179 11.08 -8.39 19.99
C VAL A 179 11.94 -7.14 19.80
N PRO A 180 12.21 -6.31 20.84
CA PRO A 180 13.00 -5.10 20.65
C PRO A 180 14.41 -5.35 20.10
N ARG A 181 15.13 -6.39 20.61
CA ARG A 181 16.49 -6.69 20.16
C ARG A 181 16.53 -7.27 18.74
N LEU A 182 15.52 -8.08 18.35
CA LEU A 182 15.43 -8.61 16.98
C LEU A 182 15.14 -7.49 15.98
N LEU A 183 14.22 -6.57 16.30
CA LEU A 183 13.93 -5.42 15.45
C LEU A 183 15.12 -4.47 15.33
N ALA A 184 15.84 -4.22 16.44
CA ALA A 184 17.05 -3.41 16.41
C ALA A 184 18.14 -4.04 15.53
N HIS A 185 18.29 -5.38 15.60
CA HIS A 185 19.20 -6.12 14.72
C HIS A 185 18.79 -6.01 13.25
N MET A 186 17.52 -6.24 12.93
CA MET A 186 16.98 -6.07 11.58
C MET A 186 17.24 -4.65 11.05
N ARG A 187 16.92 -3.62 11.83
CA ARG A 187 17.16 -2.21 11.47
C ARG A 187 18.63 -1.95 11.12
N LYS A 188 19.55 -2.47 11.94
CA LYS A 188 20.99 -2.32 11.72
C LYS A 188 21.43 -2.99 10.41
N MET A 189 21.06 -4.24 10.21
CA MET A 189 21.54 -5.04 9.07
C MET A 189 20.94 -4.57 7.74
N TYR A 190 19.65 -4.27 7.71
CA TYR A 190 19.01 -3.75 6.50
C TYR A 190 19.44 -2.31 6.16
N GLY A 191 19.78 -1.50 7.18
CA GLY A 191 20.27 -0.15 6.97
C GLY A 191 21.70 -0.06 6.41
N LEU A 192 22.45 -1.16 6.38
CA LEU A 192 23.80 -1.22 5.82
C LEU A 192 23.84 -1.56 4.32
N GLN A 193 22.68 -1.81 3.69
CA GLN A 193 22.61 -2.25 2.31
C GLN A 193 22.87 -1.11 1.31
N GLY A 194 23.59 -1.40 0.23
CA GLY A 194 23.66 -0.53 -0.94
C GLY A 194 22.33 -0.50 -1.71
N ARG A 195 22.25 0.28 -2.79
CA ARG A 195 20.97 0.56 -3.50
C ARG A 195 20.19 -0.69 -3.92
N SER A 196 20.80 -1.63 -4.65
CA SER A 196 20.12 -2.88 -5.04
C SER A 196 19.82 -3.76 -3.83
N GLY A 197 20.75 -3.82 -2.89
CA GLY A 197 20.58 -4.53 -1.63
C GLY A 197 19.42 -4.00 -0.78
N ALA A 198 19.17 -2.69 -0.77
CA ALA A 198 18.06 -2.08 -0.06
C ALA A 198 16.69 -2.47 -0.65
N ILE A 199 16.62 -2.65 -1.98
CA ILE A 199 15.41 -3.15 -2.65
C ILE A 199 15.16 -4.61 -2.28
N ILE A 200 16.20 -5.46 -2.32
CA ILE A 200 16.10 -6.86 -1.89
C ILE A 200 15.77 -6.94 -0.39
N ALA A 201 16.39 -6.07 0.42
CA ALA A 201 16.10 -5.95 1.85
C ALA A 201 14.63 -5.66 2.13
N THR A 202 13.94 -4.91 1.27
CA THR A 202 12.50 -4.66 1.44
C THR A 202 11.69 -5.96 1.38
N ALA A 203 11.96 -6.82 0.42
CA ALA A 203 11.28 -8.11 0.29
C ALA A 203 11.60 -9.03 1.49
N CYS A 204 12.87 -9.13 1.86
CA CYS A 204 13.31 -9.95 2.99
C CYS A 204 12.75 -9.42 4.33
N ALA A 205 12.79 -8.10 4.54
CA ALA A 205 12.28 -7.46 5.75
C ALA A 205 10.77 -7.65 5.90
N HIS A 206 10.03 -7.63 4.79
CA HIS A 206 8.59 -7.91 4.82
C HIS A 206 8.31 -9.27 5.45
N HIS A 207 9.01 -10.34 5.02
CA HIS A 207 8.87 -11.66 5.63
C HIS A 207 9.31 -11.66 7.10
N ARG A 208 10.53 -11.18 7.37
CA ARG A 208 11.10 -11.23 8.73
C ARG A 208 10.30 -10.42 9.74
N LEU A 209 9.65 -9.33 9.32
CA LEU A 209 8.78 -8.55 10.19
C LEU A 209 7.49 -9.32 10.54
N VAL A 210 6.89 -10.01 9.58
CA VAL A 210 5.75 -10.91 9.81
C VAL A 210 6.16 -12.07 10.72
N TRP A 211 7.36 -12.62 10.55
CA TRP A 211 7.90 -13.70 11.37
C TRP A 211 8.14 -13.27 12.83
N VAL A 212 8.73 -12.11 13.07
CA VAL A 212 8.93 -11.56 14.44
C VAL A 212 7.59 -11.25 15.12
N HIS A 213 6.59 -10.85 14.35
CA HIS A 213 5.22 -10.58 14.80
C HIS A 213 5.18 -9.65 16.02
N PRO A 214 5.65 -8.39 15.87
CA PRO A 214 5.92 -7.52 17.02
C PRO A 214 4.69 -7.03 17.78
N PHE A 215 3.50 -7.04 17.19
CA PHE A 215 2.28 -6.52 17.78
C PHE A 215 1.29 -7.64 18.11
N VAL A 216 0.27 -7.32 18.91
CA VAL A 216 -0.82 -8.24 19.22
C VAL A 216 -1.64 -8.56 17.97
N ASP A 217 -1.87 -7.55 17.13
CA ASP A 217 -2.56 -7.66 15.83
C ASP A 217 -2.00 -6.63 14.83
N LEU A 218 -2.56 -6.56 13.62
CA LEU A 218 -2.20 -5.65 12.52
C LEU A 218 -0.81 -5.89 11.91
N ASN A 219 -0.11 -6.95 12.30
CA ASN A 219 1.26 -7.22 11.84
C ASN A 219 1.37 -7.30 10.30
N GLY A 220 0.42 -7.95 9.63
CA GLY A 220 0.36 -8.02 8.17
C GLY A 220 0.20 -6.63 7.53
N ARG A 221 -0.71 -5.81 8.04
CA ARG A 221 -0.96 -4.45 7.56
C ARG A 221 0.24 -3.53 7.80
N VAL A 222 0.83 -3.58 9.01
CA VAL A 222 2.05 -2.82 9.34
C VAL A 222 3.23 -3.23 8.46
N SER A 223 3.47 -4.54 8.24
CA SER A 223 4.57 -5.00 7.39
C SER A 223 4.41 -4.56 5.94
N ARG A 224 3.19 -4.52 5.40
CA ARG A 224 2.92 -3.97 4.06
C ARG A 224 3.12 -2.47 4.00
N MET A 225 2.78 -1.71 5.05
CA MET A 225 3.07 -0.27 5.15
C MET A 225 4.57 0.03 5.26
N VAL A 226 5.31 -0.77 6.04
CA VAL A 226 6.78 -0.68 6.10
C VAL A 226 7.40 -0.96 4.73
N ALA A 227 6.97 -2.04 4.06
CA ALA A 227 7.44 -2.35 2.72
C ALA A 227 7.11 -1.24 1.70
N HIS A 228 5.90 -0.65 1.77
CA HIS A 228 5.52 0.50 0.97
C HIS A 228 6.45 1.69 1.19
N ALA A 229 6.74 2.04 2.44
CA ALA A 229 7.66 3.13 2.78
C ALA A 229 9.09 2.86 2.28
N MET A 230 9.60 1.63 2.45
CA MET A 230 10.92 1.24 1.93
C MET A 230 10.98 1.31 0.40
N LEU A 231 9.95 0.84 -0.31
CA LEU A 231 9.89 0.93 -1.78
C LEU A 231 9.81 2.39 -2.25
N ARG A 232 9.07 3.25 -1.54
CA ARG A 232 9.06 4.67 -1.85
C ARG A 232 10.45 5.27 -1.79
N ASP A 233 11.21 4.94 -0.76
CA ASP A 233 12.54 5.51 -0.52
C ASP A 233 13.62 4.89 -1.45
N THR A 234 13.48 3.62 -1.83
CA THR A 234 14.50 2.89 -2.61
C THR A 234 14.32 2.98 -4.12
N VAL A 235 13.06 2.91 -4.61
CA VAL A 235 12.76 2.91 -6.05
C VAL A 235 11.97 4.14 -6.50
N GLY A 236 11.67 5.07 -5.60
CA GLY A 236 10.93 6.29 -5.92
C GLY A 236 9.52 5.98 -6.45
N SER A 237 8.80 5.07 -5.81
CA SER A 237 7.47 4.63 -6.28
C SER A 237 6.43 5.75 -6.27
N ASP A 238 6.63 6.80 -5.47
CA ASP A 238 5.73 7.95 -5.27
C ASP A 238 4.24 7.54 -5.06
N GLY A 239 4.00 6.31 -4.61
CA GLY A 239 2.65 5.77 -4.45
C GLY A 239 1.90 5.51 -5.76
N LEU A 240 2.61 5.37 -6.89
CA LEU A 240 2.00 5.18 -8.22
C LEU A 240 1.64 3.73 -8.54
N TRP A 241 2.04 2.79 -7.72
CA TRP A 241 1.72 1.37 -7.82
C TRP A 241 1.70 0.71 -6.44
N SER A 242 1.15 -0.50 -6.32
CA SER A 242 0.90 -1.16 -5.04
C SER A 242 1.43 -2.59 -5.01
N ALA A 243 2.37 -2.88 -4.10
CA ALA A 243 2.80 -4.25 -3.81
C ALA A 243 1.62 -5.10 -3.29
N ALA A 244 0.75 -4.54 -2.42
CA ALA A 244 -0.37 -5.29 -1.84
C ALA A 244 -1.31 -5.86 -2.89
N ARG A 245 -1.58 -5.13 -4.01
CA ARG A 245 -2.37 -5.67 -5.11
C ARG A 245 -1.69 -6.90 -5.75
N GLY A 246 -0.39 -6.84 -5.97
CA GLY A 246 0.38 -7.96 -6.52
C GLY A 246 0.31 -9.20 -5.61
N LEU A 247 0.47 -9.01 -4.31
CA LEU A 247 0.39 -10.07 -3.31
C LEU A 247 -1.03 -10.65 -3.22
N ALA A 248 -2.06 -9.80 -3.15
CA ALA A 248 -3.46 -10.24 -3.06
C ALA A 248 -3.94 -11.01 -4.29
N ARG A 249 -3.51 -10.63 -5.49
CA ARG A 249 -3.84 -11.36 -6.73
C ARG A 249 -3.19 -12.74 -6.80
N ARG A 250 -2.16 -12.98 -6.03
CA ARG A 250 -1.43 -14.25 -5.89
C ARG A 250 -1.48 -14.74 -4.43
N ASP A 251 -2.59 -14.52 -3.73
CA ASP A 251 -2.75 -14.71 -2.28
C ASP A 251 -2.32 -16.11 -1.82
N ALA A 252 -2.76 -17.16 -2.51
CA ALA A 252 -2.40 -18.53 -2.17
C ALA A 252 -0.88 -18.76 -2.26
N GLU A 253 -0.23 -18.29 -3.33
CA GLU A 253 1.22 -18.38 -3.50
C GLU A 253 1.95 -17.52 -2.49
N TYR A 254 1.46 -16.30 -2.23
CA TYR A 254 2.01 -15.40 -1.21
C TYR A 254 2.06 -16.08 0.16
N LYS A 255 0.94 -16.63 0.61
CA LYS A 255 0.84 -17.36 1.89
C LYS A 255 1.73 -18.59 1.92
N GLN A 256 1.78 -19.35 0.82
CA GLN A 256 2.66 -20.51 0.70
C GLN A 256 4.14 -20.12 0.80
N ARG A 257 4.58 -19.09 0.07
CA ARG A 257 5.98 -18.60 0.09
C ARG A 257 6.35 -18.01 1.45
N LEU A 258 5.39 -17.31 2.09
CA LEU A 258 5.59 -16.77 3.43
C LEU A 258 5.86 -17.90 4.43
N MET A 259 5.01 -18.95 4.46
CA MET A 259 5.19 -20.09 5.33
C MET A 259 6.47 -20.91 5.02
N ALA A 260 6.84 -21.04 3.73
CA ALA A 260 8.05 -21.74 3.35
C ALA A 260 9.31 -21.03 3.86
N ALA A 261 9.31 -19.70 3.89
CA ALA A 261 10.44 -18.93 4.39
C ALA A 261 10.61 -18.96 5.94
N ASP A 262 9.66 -19.60 6.66
CA ASP A 262 9.77 -19.94 8.08
C ASP A 262 10.58 -21.23 8.31
N GLU A 263 10.83 -22.02 7.24
CA GLU A 263 11.53 -23.29 7.36
C GLU A 263 12.95 -23.12 7.93
N PRO A 264 13.40 -24.04 8.79
CA PRO A 264 14.77 -24.03 9.29
C PRO A 264 15.77 -24.28 8.16
N ARG A 265 17.00 -23.88 8.39
CA ARG A 265 18.12 -24.07 7.47
C ARG A 265 18.32 -25.55 7.09
N HIS A 266 18.48 -25.82 5.80
CA HIS A 266 18.67 -27.16 5.22
C HIS A 266 20.18 -27.52 5.12
N GLY A 267 20.92 -27.50 6.24
CA GLY A 267 22.34 -27.88 6.29
C GLY A 267 23.31 -26.72 6.03
N GLY A 268 24.63 -27.03 5.90
CA GLY A 268 25.68 -26.02 5.88
C GLY A 268 25.76 -25.14 4.63
N ALA A 269 25.16 -25.57 3.53
CA ALA A 269 25.17 -24.83 2.26
C ALA A 269 23.94 -23.86 2.11
N ASP A 270 23.06 -23.84 3.08
CA ASP A 270 21.83 -23.03 3.07
C ASP A 270 21.97 -21.76 3.94
N GLY A 271 23.05 -21.03 3.74
CA GLY A 271 23.31 -19.77 4.43
C GLY A 271 23.69 -19.88 5.90
N ARG A 272 23.58 -18.78 6.63
CA ARG A 272 23.86 -18.67 8.06
C ARG A 272 22.57 -18.46 8.85
N GLY A 273 22.66 -18.69 10.17
CA GLY A 273 21.52 -18.52 11.07
C GLY A 273 20.63 -19.75 11.16
N ASN A 274 19.41 -19.58 11.63
CA ASN A 274 18.50 -20.68 11.93
C ASN A 274 17.51 -20.98 10.80
N LEU A 275 17.23 -20.00 9.94
CA LEU A 275 16.25 -20.14 8.87
C LEU A 275 16.91 -20.41 7.51
N SER A 276 16.16 -20.93 6.56
CA SER A 276 16.63 -21.24 5.21
C SER A 276 16.88 -19.98 4.39
N GLU A 277 18.11 -19.82 3.88
CA GLU A 277 18.47 -18.78 2.92
C GLU A 277 17.77 -19.01 1.58
N GLN A 278 17.70 -20.25 1.13
CA GLN A 278 17.01 -20.62 -0.11
C GLN A 278 15.56 -20.17 -0.08
N ARG A 279 14.82 -20.48 0.98
CA ARG A 279 13.41 -20.14 1.11
C ARG A 279 13.18 -18.64 1.20
N LEU A 280 14.08 -17.93 1.91
CA LEU A 280 14.03 -16.45 1.93
C LEU A 280 14.26 -15.87 0.54
N ALA A 281 15.23 -16.39 -0.22
CA ALA A 281 15.49 -15.96 -1.58
C ALA A 281 14.31 -16.22 -2.52
N GLU A 282 13.67 -17.40 -2.41
CA GLU A 282 12.45 -17.73 -3.17
C GLU A 282 11.30 -16.78 -2.84
N PHE A 283 11.13 -16.44 -1.56
CA PHE A 283 10.14 -15.42 -1.14
C PHE A 283 10.48 -14.05 -1.70
N ALA A 284 11.75 -13.61 -1.60
CA ALA A 284 12.18 -12.32 -2.11
C ALA A 284 12.00 -12.20 -3.63
N THR A 285 12.32 -13.27 -4.37
CA THR A 285 12.06 -13.35 -5.82
C THR A 285 10.57 -13.16 -6.12
N PHE A 286 9.70 -13.92 -5.46
CA PHE A 286 8.26 -13.80 -5.60
C PHE A 286 7.76 -12.37 -5.32
N PHE A 287 8.25 -11.76 -4.23
CA PHE A 287 7.84 -10.41 -3.83
C PHE A 287 8.25 -9.35 -4.86
N LEU A 288 9.49 -9.40 -5.35
CA LEU A 288 10.00 -8.48 -6.36
C LEU A 288 9.32 -8.66 -7.70
N ASP A 289 9.07 -9.91 -8.13
CA ASP A 289 8.28 -10.21 -9.33
C ASP A 289 6.86 -9.65 -9.23
N ALA A 290 6.21 -9.79 -8.08
CA ALA A 290 4.90 -9.21 -7.83
C ALA A 290 4.93 -7.67 -7.92
N CYS A 291 5.99 -7.02 -7.42
CA CYS A 291 6.17 -5.57 -7.56
C CYS A 291 6.36 -5.16 -9.03
N ILE A 292 7.22 -5.85 -9.78
CA ILE A 292 7.48 -5.58 -11.21
C ILE A 292 6.18 -5.73 -12.02
N ASP A 293 5.41 -6.79 -11.77
CA ASP A 293 4.10 -6.99 -12.42
C ASP A 293 3.17 -5.80 -12.16
N GLN A 294 3.17 -5.24 -10.94
CA GLN A 294 2.34 -4.09 -10.61
C GLN A 294 2.80 -2.79 -11.27
N VAL A 295 4.10 -2.57 -11.39
CA VAL A 295 4.62 -1.43 -12.15
C VAL A 295 4.19 -1.53 -13.62
N ARG A 296 4.37 -2.70 -14.25
CA ARG A 296 3.96 -2.95 -15.65
C ARG A 296 2.45 -2.80 -15.85
N PHE A 297 1.67 -3.29 -14.91
CA PHE A 297 0.22 -3.12 -14.93
C PHE A 297 -0.16 -1.64 -14.91
N MET A 298 0.38 -0.86 -13.98
CA MET A 298 0.10 0.57 -13.90
C MET A 298 0.61 1.34 -15.11
N ASP A 299 1.79 1.02 -15.62
CA ASP A 299 2.32 1.62 -16.86
C ASP A 299 1.37 1.38 -18.04
N SER A 300 0.87 0.15 -18.19
CA SER A 300 -0.08 -0.19 -19.26
C SER A 300 -1.40 0.58 -19.16
N LEU A 301 -1.88 0.83 -17.94
CA LEU A 301 -3.10 1.61 -17.68
C LEU A 301 -2.89 3.10 -17.94
N MET A 302 -1.70 3.61 -17.59
CA MET A 302 -1.40 5.03 -17.60
C MET A 302 -0.81 5.51 -18.93
N GLN A 303 -0.67 4.66 -19.96
CA GLN A 303 -0.25 5.10 -21.28
C GLN A 303 -1.12 6.27 -21.76
N PRO A 304 -0.55 7.47 -22.04
CA PRO A 304 -1.33 8.71 -22.19
C PRO A 304 -2.43 8.62 -23.26
N GLN A 305 -2.14 7.98 -24.37
CA GLN A 305 -3.12 7.82 -25.46
C GLN A 305 -4.29 6.92 -25.04
N ARG A 306 -4.00 5.76 -24.43
CA ARG A 306 -5.02 4.81 -24.00
C ARG A 306 -5.89 5.37 -22.88
N LEU A 307 -5.30 6.06 -21.91
CA LEU A 307 -6.04 6.71 -20.84
C LEU A 307 -6.95 7.80 -21.42
N ARG A 308 -6.43 8.63 -22.32
CA ARG A 308 -7.22 9.65 -23.00
C ARG A 308 -8.39 9.04 -23.77
N GLU A 309 -8.16 7.98 -24.55
CA GLU A 309 -9.22 7.31 -25.29
C GLU A 309 -10.34 6.81 -24.38
N ARG A 310 -9.99 6.15 -23.28
CA ARG A 310 -10.98 5.66 -22.30
C ARG A 310 -11.79 6.80 -21.69
N ILE A 311 -11.13 7.88 -21.26
CA ILE A 311 -11.80 9.07 -20.72
C ILE A 311 -12.71 9.70 -21.76
N MET A 312 -12.27 9.80 -23.04
CA MET A 312 -13.10 10.39 -24.09
C MET A 312 -14.30 9.51 -24.46
N VAL A 313 -14.15 8.18 -24.46
CA VAL A 313 -15.26 7.25 -24.67
C VAL A 313 -16.30 7.40 -23.54
N TRP A 314 -15.85 7.46 -22.30
CA TRP A 314 -16.71 7.70 -21.14
C TRP A 314 -17.44 9.04 -21.25
N CYS A 315 -16.74 10.15 -21.52
CA CYS A 315 -17.37 11.46 -21.70
C CYS A 315 -18.46 11.44 -22.77
N LYS A 316 -18.18 10.83 -23.94
CA LYS A 316 -19.18 10.71 -25.01
C LYS A 316 -20.41 9.92 -24.58
N GLY A 317 -20.20 8.81 -23.84
CA GLY A 317 -21.27 8.00 -23.28
C GLY A 317 -22.15 8.80 -22.32
N GLU A 318 -21.56 9.52 -21.37
CA GLU A 318 -22.28 10.32 -20.39
C GLU A 318 -22.99 11.54 -21.02
N MET A 319 -22.38 12.16 -22.04
CA MET A 319 -23.04 13.20 -22.82
C MET A 319 -24.25 12.66 -23.60
N ALA A 320 -24.16 11.48 -24.18
CA ALA A 320 -25.27 10.83 -24.90
C ALA A 320 -26.43 10.48 -23.96
N LYS A 321 -26.16 10.13 -22.72
CA LYS A 321 -27.16 9.89 -21.65
C LYS A 321 -27.73 11.20 -21.09
N GLY A 322 -27.18 12.37 -21.44
CA GLY A 322 -27.57 13.67 -20.89
C GLY A 322 -27.06 13.94 -19.46
N ALA A 323 -26.17 13.11 -18.93
CA ALA A 323 -25.55 13.27 -17.61
C ALA A 323 -24.43 14.31 -17.62
N LEU A 324 -23.79 14.54 -18.77
CA LEU A 324 -22.80 15.60 -19.02
C LEU A 324 -23.24 16.51 -20.14
N ALA A 325 -23.04 17.80 -19.98
CA ALA A 325 -23.28 18.79 -21.01
C ALA A 325 -22.21 18.73 -22.12
N LYS A 326 -22.55 19.21 -23.31
CA LYS A 326 -21.62 19.36 -24.43
C LYS A 326 -20.39 20.18 -24.02
N GLY A 327 -19.20 19.71 -24.40
CA GLY A 327 -17.92 20.31 -24.06
C GLY A 327 -17.24 19.71 -22.83
N ALA A 328 -17.88 18.78 -22.11
CA ALA A 328 -17.25 18.06 -21.00
C ALA A 328 -15.96 17.32 -21.43
N ASP A 329 -15.96 16.73 -22.63
CA ASP A 329 -14.80 16.08 -23.25
C ASP A 329 -13.63 17.04 -23.51
N ILE A 330 -13.92 18.29 -23.86
CA ILE A 330 -12.90 19.33 -24.08
C ILE A 330 -12.22 19.68 -22.74
N VAL A 331 -13.01 19.87 -21.66
CA VAL A 331 -12.48 20.17 -20.33
C VAL A 331 -11.65 19.00 -19.80
N MET A 332 -12.15 17.78 -19.94
CA MET A 332 -11.43 16.57 -19.50
C MET A 332 -10.12 16.35 -20.26
N ARG A 333 -10.11 16.62 -21.57
CA ARG A 333 -8.90 16.55 -22.38
C ARG A 333 -7.88 17.58 -21.93
N GLU A 334 -8.29 18.81 -21.68
CA GLU A 334 -7.41 19.87 -21.18
C GLU A 334 -6.84 19.52 -19.80
N ALA A 335 -7.68 19.07 -18.87
CA ALA A 335 -7.23 18.62 -17.55
C ALA A 335 -6.21 17.47 -17.60
N LEU A 336 -6.39 16.55 -18.57
CA LEU A 336 -5.46 15.43 -18.75
C LEU A 336 -4.11 15.88 -19.34
N MET A 337 -4.12 16.88 -20.25
CA MET A 337 -2.91 17.35 -20.94
C MET A 337 -2.11 18.34 -20.09
N SER A 338 -2.80 19.29 -19.48
CA SER A 338 -2.18 20.39 -18.71
C SER A 338 -2.06 20.10 -17.22
N GLY A 339 -2.70 19.01 -16.75
CA GLY A 339 -2.76 18.65 -15.32
C GLY A 339 -3.79 19.45 -14.53
N GLU A 340 -4.12 20.66 -14.97
CA GLU A 340 -5.14 21.52 -14.36
C GLU A 340 -5.78 22.45 -15.39
N VAL A 341 -6.98 22.93 -15.08
CA VAL A 341 -7.72 23.86 -15.93
C VAL A 341 -8.18 25.05 -15.11
N GLU A 342 -7.78 26.25 -15.51
CA GLU A 342 -8.22 27.50 -14.90
C GLU A 342 -9.71 27.74 -15.21
N ARG A 343 -10.52 28.01 -14.16
CA ARG A 343 -11.97 28.23 -14.32
C ARG A 343 -12.29 29.41 -15.23
N GLY A 344 -11.48 30.46 -15.17
CA GLY A 344 -11.65 31.65 -15.98
C GLY A 344 -11.40 31.45 -17.46
N ALA A 345 -10.60 30.40 -17.81
CA ALA A 345 -10.31 30.07 -19.21
C ALA A 345 -11.42 29.24 -19.89
N LEU A 346 -12.30 28.61 -19.09
CA LEU A 346 -13.32 27.69 -19.62
C LEU A 346 -14.28 28.28 -20.64
N PRO A 347 -14.85 29.50 -20.45
CA PRO A 347 -15.74 30.09 -21.45
C PRO A 347 -15.06 30.23 -22.82
N GLY A 348 -13.80 30.69 -22.84
CA GLY A 348 -13.01 30.82 -24.07
C GLY A 348 -12.66 29.46 -24.67
N LEU A 349 -12.22 28.48 -23.84
CA LEU A 349 -11.88 27.13 -24.25
C LEU A 349 -13.07 26.40 -24.91
N LEU A 350 -14.27 26.59 -24.35
CA LEU A 350 -15.50 25.94 -24.82
C LEU A 350 -16.24 26.73 -25.91
N GLY A 351 -15.93 28.01 -26.08
CA GLY A 351 -16.70 28.92 -26.97
C GLY A 351 -18.13 29.13 -26.50
N VAL A 352 -18.38 29.17 -25.18
CA VAL A 352 -19.72 29.28 -24.59
C VAL A 352 -19.80 30.39 -23.56
N SER A 353 -21.04 30.72 -23.11
CA SER A 353 -21.24 31.67 -22.00
C SER A 353 -20.71 31.14 -20.67
N ASP A 354 -20.40 32.05 -19.74
CA ASP A 354 -20.00 31.72 -18.36
C ASP A 354 -20.98 30.76 -17.66
N ARG A 355 -22.29 30.97 -17.91
CA ARG A 355 -23.32 30.09 -17.35
C ARG A 355 -23.21 28.65 -17.83
N GLN A 356 -22.95 28.46 -19.13
CA GLN A 356 -22.81 27.15 -19.71
C GLN A 356 -21.49 26.48 -19.26
N ALA A 357 -20.39 27.23 -19.20
CA ALA A 357 -19.12 26.72 -18.67
C ALA A 357 -19.22 26.25 -17.22
N ARG A 358 -19.95 27.03 -16.37
CA ARG A 358 -20.25 26.64 -14.98
C ARG A 358 -21.08 25.36 -14.90
N LYS A 359 -22.04 25.15 -15.80
CA LYS A 359 -22.84 23.92 -15.86
C LYS A 359 -21.98 22.71 -16.13
N VAL A 360 -21.13 22.75 -17.19
CA VAL A 360 -20.18 21.68 -17.51
C VAL A 360 -19.27 21.35 -16.32
N THR A 361 -18.73 22.39 -15.68
CA THR A 361 -17.87 22.23 -14.50
C THR A 361 -18.59 21.58 -13.33
N ALA A 362 -19.81 22.01 -13.02
CA ALA A 362 -20.59 21.48 -11.90
C ALA A 362 -20.90 19.98 -12.10
N GLU A 363 -21.24 19.57 -13.31
CA GLU A 363 -21.53 18.18 -13.65
C GLU A 363 -20.27 17.29 -13.51
N LEU A 364 -19.12 17.74 -14.02
CA LEU A 364 -17.84 17.01 -13.90
C LEU A 364 -17.38 16.90 -12.44
N LEU A 365 -17.58 17.96 -11.63
CA LEU A 365 -17.32 17.94 -10.19
C LEU A 365 -18.29 16.98 -9.45
N ALA A 366 -19.58 17.01 -9.79
CA ALA A 366 -20.58 16.12 -9.20
C ALA A 366 -20.30 14.65 -9.51
N MET A 367 -19.76 14.34 -10.69
CA MET A 367 -19.26 13.02 -11.05
C MET A 367 -17.89 12.69 -10.45
N GLY A 368 -17.26 13.62 -9.72
CA GLY A 368 -15.91 13.44 -9.18
C GLY A 368 -14.81 13.24 -10.22
N ALA A 369 -15.09 13.43 -11.51
CA ALA A 369 -14.11 13.36 -12.57
C ALA A 369 -13.07 14.48 -12.46
N LEU A 370 -13.49 15.61 -11.91
CA LEU A 370 -12.61 16.73 -11.54
C LEU A 370 -12.74 17.02 -10.04
N LYS A 371 -11.67 17.57 -9.46
CA LYS A 371 -11.62 18.13 -8.11
C LYS A 371 -11.07 19.54 -8.12
N SER A 372 -11.37 20.31 -7.09
CA SER A 372 -10.83 21.64 -6.88
C SER A 372 -10.69 21.90 -5.39
N ALA A 373 -9.56 22.46 -4.97
CA ALA A 373 -9.29 22.72 -3.55
C ALA A 373 -10.23 23.77 -2.94
N THR A 374 -10.69 24.75 -3.76
CA THR A 374 -11.64 25.77 -3.37
C THR A 374 -12.58 26.09 -4.54
N GLN A 375 -13.63 26.87 -4.30
CA GLN A 375 -14.54 27.31 -5.38
C GLN A 375 -13.84 28.15 -6.48
N ARG A 376 -12.66 28.69 -6.20
CA ARG A 376 -11.90 29.54 -7.15
C ARG A 376 -10.65 28.87 -7.68
N ALA A 377 -10.17 27.81 -7.03
CA ALA A 377 -8.97 27.09 -7.46
C ALA A 377 -9.17 26.40 -8.81
N PRO A 378 -8.07 26.13 -9.54
CA PRO A 378 -8.08 25.35 -10.78
C PRO A 378 -8.77 23.99 -10.59
N LEU A 379 -9.28 23.47 -11.68
CA LEU A 379 -9.85 22.12 -11.76
C LEU A 379 -8.73 21.15 -12.11
N ARG A 380 -8.63 20.06 -11.36
CA ARG A 380 -7.66 18.99 -11.60
C ARG A 380 -8.37 17.69 -11.84
N LEU A 381 -7.76 16.83 -12.66
CA LEU A 381 -8.25 15.48 -12.88
C LEU A 381 -8.31 14.73 -11.53
N SER A 382 -9.35 13.93 -11.36
CA SER A 382 -9.49 13.03 -10.21
C SER A 382 -9.83 11.63 -10.72
N PHE A 383 -9.47 10.61 -9.97
CA PHE A 383 -9.72 9.21 -10.30
C PHE A 383 -10.65 8.60 -9.23
N PRO A 384 -11.97 8.85 -9.27
CA PRO A 384 -12.89 8.28 -8.30
C PRO A 384 -13.06 6.76 -8.52
N ALA A 385 -13.25 6.01 -7.45
CA ALA A 385 -13.40 4.54 -7.51
C ALA A 385 -14.54 4.11 -8.44
N ARG A 386 -15.64 4.87 -8.48
CA ARG A 386 -16.79 4.60 -9.35
C ARG A 386 -16.51 4.70 -10.86
N LEU A 387 -15.46 5.41 -11.26
CA LEU A 387 -15.03 5.53 -12.66
C LEU A 387 -13.83 4.60 -12.97
N ALA A 388 -13.37 3.84 -11.98
CA ALA A 388 -12.20 2.99 -12.14
C ALA A 388 -12.44 1.87 -13.18
N SER A 389 -13.65 1.33 -13.27
CA SER A 389 -13.99 0.33 -14.32
C SER A 389 -13.83 0.87 -15.73
N ASP A 390 -14.22 2.13 -15.96
CA ASP A 390 -14.17 2.76 -17.28
C ASP A 390 -12.75 3.27 -17.62
N TRP A 391 -12.08 3.91 -16.65
CA TRP A 391 -10.80 4.59 -16.90
C TRP A 391 -9.59 3.71 -16.64
N MET A 392 -9.69 2.80 -15.67
CA MET A 392 -8.61 1.96 -15.13
C MET A 392 -9.06 0.49 -15.04
N PRO A 393 -9.38 -0.17 -16.18
CA PRO A 393 -9.92 -1.53 -16.19
C PRO A 393 -8.99 -2.51 -15.48
N GLY A 394 -9.55 -3.39 -14.66
CA GLY A 394 -8.83 -4.38 -13.87
C GLY A 394 -8.08 -3.82 -12.64
N LEU A 395 -8.25 -2.52 -12.31
CA LEU A 395 -7.67 -1.93 -11.11
C LEU A 395 -8.27 -2.56 -9.85
N PHE A 396 -9.59 -2.71 -9.84
CA PHE A 396 -10.36 -3.49 -8.87
C PHE A 396 -10.98 -4.71 -9.55
N PRO A 397 -11.39 -5.74 -8.80
CA PRO A 397 -12.20 -6.83 -9.37
C PRO A 397 -13.49 -6.28 -10.00
N GLU A 398 -14.00 -6.98 -11.03
CA GLU A 398 -15.33 -6.69 -11.55
C GLU A 398 -16.37 -7.15 -10.51
N TRP A 399 -17.42 -6.33 -10.31
CA TRP A 399 -18.48 -6.54 -9.31
C TRP A 399 -19.77 -6.94 -10.00
#